data_5cb5c48960659937a300bbf263535650
#
_entry.id   5cb5c48960659937a300bbf263535650
#
_cell.length_a   1.000
_cell.length_b   1.000
_cell.length_c   1.000
_cell.angle_alpha   90.00
_cell.angle_beta   90.00
_cell.angle_gamma   90.00
#
_symmetry.space_group_name_H-M   'P 1'
#
loop_
_entity.id
_entity.type
_entity.pdbx_description
1 polymer ?
#
loop_
_entity_poly.entity_id
_entity_poly.type
_entity_poly.pdbx_seq_one_letter_code
_entity_poly.pdbx_strand_id
1 'polypeptide(L)'
;MKLRDFILLPALLPVSVLASTVVYTDSQHLPENLSPDVVVVLLDEPERLQAKVFGQLPADPELAAMQARQVMSSTQWQQKQQQLVTAYRQVVHARELGIRKVPAVVFDDRDVVYGTTDVARAQALRLQAGGGQ
;
A
#
# COMPACT_ATOMS: atom_id res chain seq x y z
N MET A 1 -3.57 34.04 52.99
CA MET A 1 -3.71 33.83 51.56
C MET A 1 -3.33 32.40 51.27
N LYS A 2 -4.30 31.56 50.98
CA LYS A 2 -4.03 30.16 50.58
C LYS A 2 -3.86 30.14 49.07
N LEU A 3 -2.62 29.93 48.61
CA LEU A 3 -2.34 29.56 47.22
C LEU A 3 -2.91 28.16 46.99
N ARG A 4 -3.99 28.10 46.22
CA ARG A 4 -4.49 26.84 45.72
C ARG A 4 -3.59 26.45 44.55
N ASP A 5 -2.72 25.46 44.79
CA ASP A 5 -1.96 24.85 43.74
C ASP A 5 -2.93 24.13 42.80
N PHE A 6 -3.24 24.78 41.70
CA PHE A 6 -3.90 24.12 40.57
C PHE A 6 -2.87 23.20 39.91
N ILE A 7 -2.85 21.93 40.31
CA ILE A 7 -2.14 20.92 39.56
C ILE A 7 -2.93 20.70 38.26
N LEU A 8 -2.47 21.37 37.21
CA LEU A 8 -2.89 21.00 35.86
C LEU A 8 -2.30 19.60 35.57
N LEU A 9 -3.10 18.56 35.77
CA LEU A 9 -2.81 17.25 35.21
C LEU A 9 -2.90 17.40 33.70
N PRO A 10 -1.82 17.12 32.95
CA PRO A 10 -1.95 17.01 31.51
C PRO A 10 -2.89 15.85 31.21
N ALA A 11 -4.03 16.15 30.64
CA ALA A 11 -4.93 15.14 30.11
C ALA A 11 -4.18 14.45 28.97
N LEU A 12 -3.63 13.26 29.24
CA LEU A 12 -3.16 12.34 28.23
C LEU A 12 -4.38 11.90 27.42
N LEU A 13 -4.65 12.64 26.34
CA LEU A 13 -5.61 12.20 25.35
C LEU A 13 -5.06 10.91 24.74
N PRO A 14 -5.84 9.82 24.72
CA PRO A 14 -5.42 8.63 24.02
C PRO A 14 -5.25 9.01 22.56
N VAL A 15 -4.01 8.94 22.08
CA VAL A 15 -3.74 8.99 20.65
C VAL A 15 -4.35 7.70 20.11
N SER A 16 -5.54 7.81 19.53
CA SER A 16 -6.13 6.71 18.80
C SER A 16 -5.23 6.46 17.59
N VAL A 17 -4.34 5.48 17.72
CA VAL A 17 -3.65 4.94 16.57
C VAL A 17 -4.73 4.28 15.71
N LEU A 18 -5.15 4.98 14.65
CA LEU A 18 -6.07 4.41 13.69
C LEU A 18 -5.44 3.16 13.11
N ALA A 19 -6.06 2.00 13.41
CA ALA A 19 -5.65 0.73 12.86
C ALA A 19 -5.66 0.83 11.34
N SER A 20 -4.51 0.67 10.70
CA SER A 20 -4.39 0.70 9.24
C SER A 20 -4.78 -0.66 8.67
N THR A 21 -5.61 -0.65 7.64
CA THR A 21 -5.96 -1.85 6.89
C THR A 21 -5.57 -1.67 5.44
N VAL A 22 -4.79 -2.60 4.92
CA VAL A 22 -4.30 -2.58 3.54
C VAL A 22 -4.67 -3.89 2.85
N VAL A 23 -5.26 -3.79 1.68
CA VAL A 23 -5.51 -4.94 0.81
C VAL A 23 -4.41 -5.00 -0.25
N TYR A 24 -3.62 -6.05 -0.23
CA TYR A 24 -2.63 -6.35 -1.26
C TYR A 24 -3.22 -7.34 -2.25
N THR A 25 -3.30 -6.93 -3.50
CA THR A 25 -3.88 -7.75 -4.57
C THR A 25 -3.25 -7.38 -5.91
N ASP A 26 -3.88 -7.74 -7.00
CA ASP A 26 -3.49 -7.38 -8.35
C ASP A 26 -4.65 -6.79 -9.13
N SER A 27 -4.39 -6.33 -10.35
CA SER A 27 -5.41 -5.69 -11.19
C SER A 27 -6.50 -6.64 -11.69
N GLN A 28 -6.28 -7.95 -11.58
CA GLN A 28 -7.26 -8.97 -11.97
C GLN A 28 -8.21 -9.36 -10.84
N HIS A 29 -7.84 -9.02 -9.60
CA HIS A 29 -8.59 -9.37 -8.39
C HIS A 29 -8.88 -8.11 -7.58
N LEU A 30 -9.56 -7.15 -8.19
CA LEU A 30 -9.92 -5.91 -7.53
C LEU A 30 -10.91 -6.16 -6.39
N PRO A 31 -10.69 -5.56 -5.22
CA PRO A 31 -11.61 -5.73 -4.11
C PRO A 31 -12.94 -5.01 -4.35
N GLU A 32 -14.01 -5.63 -3.89
CA GLU A 32 -15.35 -5.06 -3.89
C GLU A 32 -15.70 -4.57 -2.46
N ASN A 33 -16.65 -3.67 -2.36
CA ASN A 33 -17.19 -3.18 -1.09
C ASN A 33 -16.16 -2.58 -0.14
N LEU A 34 -15.25 -1.74 -0.66
CA LEU A 34 -14.23 -1.08 0.13
C LEU A 34 -14.80 0.05 1.00
N SER A 35 -14.39 0.06 2.26
CA SER A 35 -14.55 1.23 3.12
C SER A 35 -13.53 2.32 2.74
N PRO A 36 -13.86 3.63 2.91
CA PRO A 36 -12.97 4.73 2.53
C PRO A 36 -11.61 4.74 3.24
N ASP A 37 -11.51 4.10 4.40
CA ASP A 37 -10.30 4.01 5.23
C ASP A 37 -9.36 2.86 4.85
N VAL A 38 -9.78 2.01 3.91
CA VAL A 38 -8.97 0.88 3.44
C VAL A 38 -8.11 1.30 2.26
N VAL A 39 -6.82 1.04 2.35
CA VAL A 39 -5.86 1.26 1.27
C VAL A 39 -5.75 0.00 0.41
N VAL A 40 -5.79 0.15 -0.90
CA VAL A 40 -5.56 -0.96 -1.84
C VAL A 40 -4.22 -0.77 -2.50
N VAL A 41 -3.40 -1.81 -2.47
CA VAL A 41 -2.09 -1.86 -3.13
C VAL A 41 -2.12 -2.95 -4.20
N LEU A 42 -1.89 -2.55 -5.45
CA LEU A 42 -1.78 -3.47 -6.58
C LEU A 42 -0.32 -3.84 -6.79
N LEU A 43 0.03 -5.10 -6.58
CA LEU A 43 1.42 -5.55 -6.67
C LEU A 43 1.94 -5.64 -8.12
N ASP A 44 1.05 -5.63 -9.09
CA ASP A 44 1.37 -5.53 -10.52
C ASP A 44 1.41 -4.09 -11.05
N GLU A 45 1.18 -3.10 -10.18
CA GLU A 45 1.18 -1.67 -10.58
C GLU A 45 2.52 -1.20 -11.13
N PRO A 46 3.71 -1.58 -10.59
CA PRO A 46 4.98 -1.16 -11.16
C PRO A 46 5.13 -1.56 -12.63
N GLU A 47 4.79 -2.78 -12.97
CA GLU A 47 4.87 -3.28 -14.36
C GLU A 47 3.88 -2.53 -15.27
N ARG A 48 2.65 -2.33 -14.81
CA ARG A 48 1.62 -1.61 -15.55
C ARG A 48 1.99 -0.15 -15.78
N LEU A 49 2.50 0.54 -14.78
CA LEU A 49 2.97 1.92 -14.89
C LEU A 49 4.18 2.01 -15.81
N GLN A 50 5.12 1.09 -15.71
CA GLN A 50 6.29 1.06 -16.57
C GLN A 50 5.89 0.91 -18.04
N ALA A 51 4.98 -0.01 -18.34
CA ALA A 51 4.43 -0.19 -19.69
C ALA A 51 3.69 1.06 -20.18
N LYS A 52 2.92 1.70 -19.31
CA LYS A 52 2.19 2.93 -19.64
C LYS A 52 3.12 4.12 -19.89
N VAL A 53 4.18 4.26 -19.10
CA VAL A 53 5.11 5.40 -19.15
C VAL A 53 6.04 5.30 -20.34
N PHE A 54 6.65 4.14 -20.57
CA PHE A 54 7.64 3.94 -21.64
C PHE A 54 7.03 3.38 -22.92
N GLY A 55 5.83 2.82 -22.86
CA GLY A 55 5.23 2.11 -23.97
C GLY A 55 5.98 0.82 -24.29
N GLN A 56 5.77 0.32 -25.51
CA GLN A 56 6.48 -0.86 -26.01
C GLN A 56 7.82 -0.43 -26.57
N LEU A 57 8.91 -0.79 -25.88
CA LEU A 57 10.24 -0.46 -26.32
C LEU A 57 10.68 -1.35 -27.50
N PRO A 58 11.40 -0.81 -28.49
CA PRO A 58 11.95 -1.60 -29.57
C PRO A 58 12.92 -2.68 -29.06
N ALA A 59 13.07 -3.76 -29.84
CA ALA A 59 14.03 -4.82 -29.53
C ALA A 59 15.50 -4.35 -29.69
N ASP A 60 15.74 -3.38 -30.56
CA ASP A 60 17.05 -2.77 -30.72
C ASP A 60 17.41 -1.92 -29.49
N PRO A 61 18.55 -2.20 -28.80
CA PRO A 61 18.92 -1.49 -27.58
C PRO A 61 19.12 0.02 -27.77
N GLU A 62 19.66 0.45 -28.92
CA GLU A 62 19.90 1.88 -29.19
C GLU A 62 18.58 2.63 -29.38
N LEU A 63 17.66 2.07 -30.15
CA LEU A 63 16.33 2.65 -30.35
C LEU A 63 15.52 2.65 -29.06
N ALA A 64 15.60 1.59 -28.28
CA ALA A 64 14.96 1.53 -26.96
C ALA A 64 15.50 2.62 -26.02
N ALA A 65 16.82 2.81 -25.99
CA ALA A 65 17.45 3.85 -25.19
C ALA A 65 17.05 5.27 -25.65
N MET A 66 16.94 5.51 -26.94
CA MET A 66 16.46 6.79 -27.48
C MET A 66 15.01 7.07 -27.04
N GLN A 67 14.15 6.10 -27.17
CA GLN A 67 12.74 6.25 -26.76
C GLN A 67 12.61 6.49 -25.25
N ALA A 68 13.37 5.77 -24.43
CA ALA A 68 13.40 5.98 -22.99
C ALA A 68 13.89 7.37 -22.61
N ARG A 69 14.93 7.88 -23.27
CA ARG A 69 15.44 9.24 -23.06
C ARG A 69 14.41 10.31 -23.42
N GLN A 70 13.64 10.12 -24.49
CA GLN A 70 12.55 11.03 -24.85
C GLN A 70 11.51 11.12 -23.74
N VAL A 71 11.11 9.98 -23.16
CA VAL A 71 10.17 9.95 -22.04
C VAL A 71 10.74 10.66 -20.82
N MET A 72 12.00 10.39 -20.47
CA MET A 72 12.67 10.99 -19.32
C MET A 72 12.97 12.47 -19.48
N SER A 73 13.00 13.00 -20.70
CA SER A 73 13.15 14.44 -20.97
C SER A 73 11.82 15.18 -21.07
N SER A 74 10.68 14.50 -20.97
CA SER A 74 9.36 15.14 -21.01
C SER A 74 9.08 15.94 -19.74
N THR A 75 8.25 16.98 -19.87
CA THR A 75 7.85 17.81 -18.73
C THR A 75 7.05 17.03 -17.66
N GLN A 76 6.44 15.92 -18.04
CA GLN A 76 5.64 15.07 -17.16
C GLN A 76 6.47 13.98 -16.47
N TRP A 77 7.75 13.85 -16.79
CA TRP A 77 8.59 12.77 -16.29
C TRP A 77 8.69 12.77 -14.76
N GLN A 78 8.84 13.93 -14.14
CA GLN A 78 8.97 14.04 -12.68
C GLN A 78 7.78 13.44 -11.94
N GLN A 79 6.57 13.70 -12.42
CA GLN A 79 5.34 13.12 -11.86
C GLN A 79 5.27 11.61 -12.12
N LYS A 80 5.59 11.17 -13.32
CA LYS A 80 5.62 9.74 -13.68
C LYS A 80 6.64 8.97 -12.87
N GLN A 81 7.81 9.55 -12.66
CA GLN A 81 8.86 8.97 -11.84
C GLN A 81 8.42 8.78 -10.39
N GLN A 82 7.74 9.76 -9.80
CA GLN A 82 7.20 9.66 -8.45
C GLN A 82 6.17 8.54 -8.33
N GLN A 83 5.30 8.39 -9.30
CA GLN A 83 4.32 7.29 -9.33
C GLN A 83 5.00 5.93 -9.39
N LEU A 84 6.02 5.77 -10.24
CA LEU A 84 6.81 4.54 -10.31
C LEU A 84 7.50 4.23 -9.01
N VAL A 85 8.17 5.21 -8.39
CA VAL A 85 8.87 5.03 -7.12
C VAL A 85 7.89 4.60 -6.02
N THR A 86 6.72 5.24 -5.94
CA THR A 86 5.68 4.87 -4.96
C THR A 86 5.21 3.44 -5.17
N ALA A 87 4.94 3.04 -6.41
CA ALA A 87 4.50 1.69 -6.72
C ALA A 87 5.54 0.63 -6.36
N TYR A 88 6.82 0.88 -6.65
CA TYR A 88 7.90 -0.02 -6.25
C TYR A 88 8.09 -0.11 -4.74
N ARG A 89 7.98 1.01 -4.01
CA ARG A 89 8.06 1.02 -2.55
C ARG A 89 6.97 0.17 -1.91
N GLN A 90 5.76 0.20 -2.46
CA GLN A 90 4.66 -0.63 -1.98
C GLN A 90 4.93 -2.12 -2.16
N VAL A 91 5.54 -2.52 -3.27
CA VAL A 91 5.95 -3.91 -3.50
C VAL A 91 7.05 -4.33 -2.54
N VAL A 92 8.04 -3.47 -2.31
CA VAL A 92 9.12 -3.72 -1.33
C VAL A 92 8.54 -3.91 0.06
N HIS A 93 7.62 -3.02 0.46
CA HIS A 93 6.96 -3.11 1.77
C HIS A 93 6.17 -4.42 1.93
N ALA A 94 5.44 -4.84 0.90
CA ALA A 94 4.75 -6.13 0.90
C ALA A 94 5.72 -7.31 1.13
N ARG A 95 6.90 -7.26 0.52
CA ARG A 95 7.95 -8.27 0.74
C ARG A 95 8.50 -8.25 2.15
N GLU A 96 8.70 -7.07 2.71
CA GLU A 96 9.14 -6.91 4.12
C GLU A 96 8.13 -7.51 5.10
N LEU A 97 6.83 -7.39 4.80
CA LEU A 97 5.76 -8.04 5.56
C LEU A 97 5.67 -9.56 5.35
N GLY A 98 6.45 -10.11 4.43
CA GLY A 98 6.46 -11.53 4.12
C GLY A 98 5.30 -11.98 3.24
N ILE A 99 4.63 -11.08 2.54
CA ILE A 99 3.53 -11.41 1.64
C ILE A 99 4.08 -12.14 0.42
N ARG A 100 3.64 -13.39 0.22
CA ARG A 100 4.09 -14.27 -0.86
C ARG A 100 3.03 -14.58 -1.90
N LYS A 101 1.77 -14.29 -1.59
CA LYS A 101 0.64 -14.56 -2.47
C LYS A 101 -0.45 -13.52 -2.25
N VAL A 102 -1.25 -13.29 -3.27
CA VAL A 102 -2.40 -12.41 -3.25
C VAL A 102 -3.67 -13.21 -3.53
N PRO A 103 -4.83 -12.74 -3.08
CA PRO A 103 -5.04 -11.56 -2.25
C PRO A 103 -4.60 -11.75 -0.79
N ALA A 104 -4.20 -10.66 -0.15
CA ALA A 104 -3.86 -10.60 1.27
C ALA A 104 -4.41 -9.33 1.89
N VAL A 105 -5.00 -9.42 3.07
CA VAL A 105 -5.42 -8.28 3.88
C VAL A 105 -4.47 -8.16 5.06
N VAL A 106 -3.89 -6.99 5.24
CA VAL A 106 -2.94 -6.71 6.32
C VAL A 106 -3.54 -5.71 7.30
N PHE A 107 -3.58 -6.09 8.56
CA PHE A 107 -4.03 -5.24 9.66
C PHE A 107 -2.82 -4.77 10.47
N ASP A 108 -2.73 -3.46 10.69
CA ASP A 108 -1.72 -2.81 11.53
C ASP A 108 -0.26 -3.14 11.12
N ASP A 109 -0.02 -3.32 9.82
CA ASP A 109 1.29 -3.73 9.28
C ASP A 109 1.86 -5.00 9.92
N ARG A 110 1.01 -5.87 10.45
CA ARG A 110 1.44 -7.05 11.22
C ARG A 110 0.67 -8.32 10.88
N ASP A 111 -0.65 -8.28 11.02
CA ASP A 111 -1.49 -9.47 10.87
C ASP A 111 -1.93 -9.64 9.42
N VAL A 112 -1.53 -10.72 8.79
CA VAL A 112 -1.79 -11.00 7.38
C VAL A 112 -2.83 -12.11 7.25
N VAL A 113 -3.91 -11.84 6.53
CA VAL A 113 -4.94 -12.82 6.19
C VAL A 113 -4.96 -13.03 4.68
N TYR A 114 -4.69 -14.25 4.26
CA TYR A 114 -4.66 -14.62 2.84
C TYR A 114 -6.01 -15.14 2.33
N GLY A 115 -6.21 -15.04 1.03
CA GLY A 115 -7.28 -15.72 0.31
C GLY A 115 -8.57 -14.93 0.15
N THR A 116 -8.60 -13.68 0.59
CA THR A 116 -9.75 -12.79 0.40
C THR A 116 -9.32 -11.34 0.20
N THR A 117 -10.10 -10.60 -0.59
CA THR A 117 -10.02 -9.14 -0.66
C THR A 117 -11.07 -8.47 0.22
N ASP A 118 -11.99 -9.25 0.78
CA ASP A 118 -13.07 -8.76 1.65
C ASP A 118 -12.52 -8.54 3.06
N VAL A 119 -12.43 -7.27 3.46
CA VAL A 119 -11.90 -6.86 4.76
C VAL A 119 -12.75 -7.40 5.91
N ALA A 120 -14.07 -7.41 5.80
CA ALA A 120 -14.94 -7.94 6.83
C ALA A 120 -14.71 -9.44 7.06
N ARG A 121 -14.57 -10.21 5.99
CA ARG A 121 -14.23 -11.63 6.05
C ARG A 121 -12.83 -11.85 6.64
N ALA A 122 -11.86 -11.07 6.22
CA ALA A 122 -10.51 -11.13 6.77
C ALA A 122 -10.48 -10.84 8.25
N GLN A 123 -11.24 -9.84 8.71
CA GLN A 123 -11.37 -9.52 10.13
C GLN A 123 -11.99 -10.68 10.94
N ALA A 124 -13.01 -11.32 10.40
CA ALA A 124 -13.61 -12.49 11.04
C ALA A 124 -12.61 -13.65 11.16
N LEU A 125 -11.84 -13.92 10.10
CA LEU A 125 -10.81 -14.95 10.12
C LEU A 125 -9.67 -14.62 11.09
N ARG A 126 -9.29 -13.36 11.18
CA ARG A 126 -8.29 -12.87 12.15
C ARG A 126 -8.72 -13.12 13.58
N LEU A 127 -9.98 -12.82 13.90
CA LEU A 127 -10.54 -13.04 15.24
C LEU A 127 -10.62 -14.53 15.60
N GLN A 128 -10.96 -15.40 14.66
CA GLN A 128 -10.97 -16.84 14.87
C GLN A 128 -9.58 -17.39 15.16
N ALA A 129 -8.56 -16.92 14.46
CA ALA A 129 -7.17 -17.33 14.67
C ALA A 129 -6.63 -16.86 16.03
N GLY A 130 -7.02 -15.65 16.50
CA GLY A 130 -6.63 -15.11 17.80
C GLY A 130 -7.42 -15.69 18.99
N GLY A 131 -8.60 -16.28 18.77
CA GLY A 131 -9.46 -16.85 19.81
C GLY A 131 -9.17 -18.31 20.18
N GLY A 132 -8.15 -18.91 19.56
CA GLY A 132 -7.80 -20.32 19.72
C GLY A 132 -6.67 -20.61 20.74
N GLN A 133 -6.43 -19.70 21.69
CA GLN A 133 -5.49 -19.95 22.81
C GLN A 133 -6.23 -20.12 24.11
#